data_19a6744572164362cc9c970d98a7549c
#
_entry.id   19a6744572164362cc9c970d98a7549c
#
_cell.length_a   1.000
_cell.length_b   1.000
_cell.length_c   1.000
_cell.angle_alpha   90.00
_cell.angle_beta   90.00
_cell.angle_gamma   90.00
#
_symmetry.space_group_name_H-M   'P 1'
#
loop_
_entity.id
_entity.type
_entity.pdbx_description
1 polymer ?
#
loop_
_entity_poly.entity_id
_entity_poly.type
_entity_poly.pdbx_seq_one_letter_code
_entity_poly.pdbx_strand_id
1 'polypeptide(L)'
;MQRWVVVAVLSALSVVAHANEPLPGDIVRDLNGLQSQLAEQPSSDALNRIISHARSQSSRLAGGNRVDQWASALYHQLAASALARQGNHIAAADELASARQRPSVPSSQILRWLHDEASLRRAGNQRTEAIALYEQWLTQSQGNPRYEESVWRLIRLLAEEERWDKAVEWLSPLLKKGGLTDAQQALTTVVLRNTEQNEQTLGWLVDGLTAQSEPDAWRQAAGIAQRMGQAGVAAGVWEMAWQLGKFSTTEELLTLIRLHLAGGTPARAGEHVEAAIQEGVLARDEETLRLLAEAWQQARHVEKALDAWRALAESTQKPEDWRQYGQLAYRWGQDGQAEEAFINAVNLGDDQSSEWLTYFK
;
A
#
# COMPACT_ATOMS: atom_id res chain seq x y z
N MET A 1 4.14 -21.48 -2.78
CA MET A 1 3.17 -21.19 -3.84
C MET A 1 3.63 -19.97 -4.64
N GLN A 2 4.54 -20.19 -5.61
CA GLN A 2 5.20 -19.08 -6.35
C GLN A 2 5.42 -19.53 -7.80
N ARG A 3 4.34 -19.66 -8.59
CA ARG A 3 4.45 -20.18 -9.96
C ARG A 3 3.64 -19.45 -11.03
N TRP A 4 3.30 -18.16 -10.86
CA TRP A 4 2.39 -17.46 -11.79
C TRP A 4 2.86 -16.10 -12.30
N VAL A 5 4.16 -15.80 -12.42
CA VAL A 5 4.61 -14.44 -12.85
C VAL A 5 5.35 -14.42 -14.20
N VAL A 6 5.64 -15.55 -14.83
CA VAL A 6 6.56 -15.54 -16.01
C VAL A 6 5.86 -15.64 -17.38
N VAL A 7 4.54 -15.77 -17.45
CA VAL A 7 3.85 -16.13 -18.71
C VAL A 7 3.45 -14.92 -19.61
N ALA A 8 3.68 -13.67 -19.20
CA ALA A 8 3.19 -12.50 -19.94
C ALA A 8 4.19 -11.84 -20.91
N VAL A 9 5.36 -12.41 -21.18
CA VAL A 9 6.41 -11.79 -22.02
C VAL A 9 6.27 -12.11 -23.51
N LEU A 10 5.32 -12.91 -23.92
CA LEU A 10 5.14 -13.27 -25.34
C LEU A 10 4.04 -12.46 -26.00
N SER A 11 4.29 -11.16 -26.21
CA SER A 11 3.56 -10.42 -27.22
C SER A 11 3.91 -11.00 -28.59
N ALA A 12 2.89 -11.48 -29.31
CA ALA A 12 3.03 -11.95 -30.68
C ALA A 12 3.95 -11.01 -31.48
N LEU A 13 4.90 -11.57 -32.20
CA LEU A 13 5.60 -10.87 -33.28
C LEU A 13 4.54 -10.42 -34.28
N SER A 14 3.95 -9.23 -34.07
CA SER A 14 3.33 -8.54 -35.19
C SER A 14 4.49 -8.12 -36.10
N VAL A 15 4.86 -8.98 -37.00
CA VAL A 15 5.75 -8.69 -38.14
C VAL A 15 4.97 -7.76 -39.09
N VAL A 16 4.48 -6.65 -38.58
CA VAL A 16 3.78 -5.64 -39.40
C VAL A 16 4.63 -4.39 -39.40
N ALA A 17 5.31 -4.21 -40.55
CA ALA A 17 5.54 -2.93 -41.24
C ALA A 17 5.81 -1.72 -40.35
N HIS A 18 7.00 -1.61 -39.78
CA HIS A 18 7.59 -0.33 -39.37
C HIS A 18 9.09 -0.23 -39.75
N ALA A 19 9.63 -1.22 -40.47
CA ALA A 19 10.88 -1.03 -41.20
C ALA A 19 10.50 -0.49 -42.57
N ASN A 20 11.19 0.55 -43.05
CA ASN A 20 10.98 1.11 -44.38
C ASN A 20 11.24 0.08 -45.54
N GLU A 21 11.70 -1.12 -45.21
CA GLU A 21 11.96 -2.21 -46.12
C GLU A 21 11.48 -3.54 -45.51
N PRO A 22 10.75 -4.41 -46.26
CA PRO A 22 10.30 -5.69 -45.76
C PRO A 22 11.46 -6.67 -45.59
N LEU A 23 11.35 -7.54 -44.55
CA LEU A 23 12.31 -8.62 -44.37
C LEU A 23 12.28 -9.63 -45.50
N PRO A 24 13.42 -10.23 -45.92
CA PRO A 24 13.45 -11.32 -46.88
C PRO A 24 12.55 -12.49 -46.48
N GLY A 25 11.87 -13.09 -47.45
CA GLY A 25 10.86 -14.12 -47.21
C GLY A 25 11.38 -15.42 -46.55
N ASP A 26 12.68 -15.73 -46.72
CA ASP A 26 13.35 -16.84 -46.03
C ASP A 26 13.57 -16.52 -44.56
N ILE A 27 13.98 -15.32 -44.21
CA ILE A 27 14.13 -14.86 -42.81
C ILE A 27 12.77 -14.86 -42.13
N VAL A 28 11.72 -14.35 -42.79
CA VAL A 28 10.36 -14.34 -42.20
C VAL A 28 9.87 -15.75 -41.93
N ARG A 29 10.09 -16.70 -42.84
CA ARG A 29 9.71 -18.11 -42.66
C ARG A 29 10.47 -18.76 -41.48
N ASP A 30 11.77 -18.49 -41.36
CA ASP A 30 12.61 -19.03 -40.29
C ASP A 30 12.17 -18.46 -38.93
N LEU A 31 12.00 -17.14 -38.79
CA LEU A 31 11.50 -16.49 -37.57
C LEU A 31 10.14 -17.04 -37.14
N ASN A 32 9.20 -17.17 -38.05
CA ASN A 32 7.86 -17.73 -37.79
C ASN A 32 7.96 -19.21 -37.38
N GLY A 33 8.83 -19.99 -37.99
CA GLY A 33 9.06 -21.40 -37.62
C GLY A 33 9.57 -21.52 -36.21
N LEU A 34 10.56 -20.72 -35.81
CA LEU A 34 11.08 -20.70 -34.43
C LEU A 34 10.03 -20.22 -33.43
N GLN A 35 9.22 -19.22 -33.81
CA GLN A 35 8.15 -18.73 -32.94
C GLN A 35 7.05 -19.78 -32.72
N SER A 36 6.66 -20.52 -33.76
CA SER A 36 5.72 -21.63 -33.67
C SER A 36 6.25 -22.73 -32.75
N GLN A 37 7.52 -23.12 -32.91
CA GLN A 37 8.16 -24.07 -32.02
C GLN A 37 8.17 -23.60 -30.55
N LEU A 38 8.41 -22.33 -30.31
CA LEU A 38 8.29 -21.76 -28.99
C LEU A 38 6.85 -21.85 -28.44
N ALA A 39 5.82 -21.64 -29.24
CA ALA A 39 4.42 -21.68 -28.82
C ALA A 39 3.96 -23.07 -28.34
N GLU A 40 4.54 -24.14 -28.88
CA GLU A 40 4.18 -25.55 -28.62
C GLU A 40 4.69 -26.12 -27.29
N GLN A 41 5.17 -25.31 -26.35
CA GLN A 41 5.76 -25.74 -25.07
C GLN A 41 6.94 -26.73 -25.25
N PRO A 42 8.02 -26.29 -25.87
CA PRO A 42 9.14 -27.16 -26.25
C PRO A 42 9.87 -27.74 -25.05
N SER A 43 10.47 -28.93 -25.23
CA SER A 43 11.39 -29.53 -24.29
C SER A 43 12.65 -28.67 -24.10
N SER A 44 13.41 -28.92 -23.03
CA SER A 44 14.69 -28.23 -22.78
C SER A 44 15.66 -28.32 -23.95
N ASP A 45 15.76 -29.50 -24.59
CA ASP A 45 16.62 -29.73 -25.76
C ASP A 45 16.13 -28.93 -26.99
N ALA A 46 14.82 -28.84 -27.17
CA ALA A 46 14.24 -28.00 -28.24
C ALA A 46 14.52 -26.51 -28.00
N LEU A 47 14.41 -26.03 -26.74
CA LEU A 47 14.79 -24.67 -26.38
C LEU A 47 16.28 -24.40 -26.67
N ASN A 48 17.17 -25.32 -26.33
CA ASN A 48 18.61 -25.20 -26.63
C ASN A 48 18.88 -25.09 -28.13
N ARG A 49 18.18 -25.87 -28.96
CA ARG A 49 18.28 -25.77 -30.43
C ARG A 49 17.82 -24.42 -30.96
N ILE A 50 16.67 -23.92 -30.45
CA ILE A 50 16.15 -22.59 -30.81
C ILE A 50 17.15 -21.50 -30.43
N ILE A 51 17.70 -21.52 -29.22
CA ILE A 51 18.69 -20.55 -28.76
C ILE A 51 19.92 -20.57 -29.66
N SER A 52 20.48 -21.76 -29.92
CA SER A 52 21.70 -21.91 -30.74
C SER A 52 21.45 -21.44 -32.18
N HIS A 53 20.32 -21.81 -32.77
CA HIS A 53 19.96 -21.37 -34.13
C HIS A 53 19.76 -19.84 -34.19
N ALA A 54 18.98 -19.28 -33.29
CA ALA A 54 18.71 -17.84 -33.23
C ALA A 54 20.03 -17.03 -33.05
N ARG A 55 20.93 -17.45 -32.15
CA ARG A 55 22.23 -16.81 -31.95
C ARG A 55 23.11 -16.90 -33.19
N SER A 56 23.14 -18.05 -33.87
CA SER A 56 23.88 -18.23 -35.12
C SER A 56 23.38 -17.28 -36.22
N GLN A 57 22.06 -17.18 -36.41
CA GLN A 57 21.47 -16.28 -37.39
C GLN A 57 21.69 -14.81 -37.02
N SER A 58 21.51 -14.46 -35.75
CA SER A 58 21.79 -13.09 -35.27
C SER A 58 23.23 -12.69 -35.56
N SER A 59 24.20 -13.53 -35.26
CA SER A 59 25.62 -13.27 -35.52
C SER A 59 25.92 -13.14 -37.01
N ARG A 60 25.34 -13.98 -37.85
CA ARG A 60 25.51 -13.92 -39.32
C ARG A 60 25.02 -12.59 -39.92
N LEU A 61 23.95 -12.03 -39.35
CA LEU A 61 23.28 -10.82 -39.86
C LEU A 61 23.80 -9.54 -39.20
N ALA A 62 24.60 -9.62 -38.13
CA ALA A 62 25.01 -8.48 -37.31
C ALA A 62 25.79 -7.38 -38.08
N GLY A 63 26.58 -7.77 -39.08
CA GLY A 63 27.38 -6.84 -39.88
C GLY A 63 26.74 -6.43 -41.22
N GLY A 64 25.50 -6.86 -41.48
CA GLY A 64 24.80 -6.62 -42.73
C GLY A 64 24.16 -5.23 -42.85
N ASN A 65 23.29 -5.09 -43.83
CA ASN A 65 22.53 -3.86 -44.07
C ASN A 65 21.48 -3.60 -42.97
N ARG A 66 20.66 -2.55 -43.11
CA ARG A 66 19.63 -2.19 -42.13
C ARG A 66 18.59 -3.28 -41.89
N VAL A 67 18.22 -4.00 -42.93
CA VAL A 67 17.25 -5.11 -42.86
C VAL A 67 17.85 -6.30 -42.15
N ASP A 68 19.12 -6.63 -42.43
CA ASP A 68 19.86 -7.70 -41.72
C ASP A 68 20.03 -7.40 -40.25
N GLN A 69 20.34 -6.17 -39.87
CA GLN A 69 20.46 -5.74 -38.51
C GLN A 69 19.12 -5.81 -37.74
N TRP A 70 18.02 -5.45 -38.40
CA TRP A 70 16.68 -5.63 -37.84
C TRP A 70 16.34 -7.11 -37.67
N ALA A 71 16.61 -7.96 -38.64
CA ALA A 71 16.47 -9.40 -38.53
C ALA A 71 17.34 -9.97 -37.38
N SER A 72 18.60 -9.53 -37.29
CA SER A 72 19.48 -9.88 -36.17
C SER A 72 18.88 -9.56 -34.80
N ALA A 73 18.24 -8.39 -34.65
CA ALA A 73 17.56 -8.01 -33.42
C ALA A 73 16.36 -8.92 -33.08
N LEU A 74 15.59 -9.34 -34.09
CA LEU A 74 14.47 -10.28 -33.90
C LEU A 74 14.94 -11.68 -33.49
N TYR A 75 16.08 -12.15 -34.02
CA TYR A 75 16.68 -13.41 -33.58
C TYR A 75 17.17 -13.31 -32.13
N HIS A 76 17.75 -12.19 -31.70
CA HIS A 76 18.07 -11.96 -30.29
C HIS A 76 16.81 -12.01 -29.41
N GLN A 77 15.68 -11.43 -29.84
CA GLN A 77 14.41 -11.52 -29.12
C GLN A 77 13.93 -12.96 -28.97
N LEU A 78 14.05 -13.78 -30.02
CA LEU A 78 13.68 -15.20 -29.96
C LEU A 78 14.58 -15.99 -29.01
N ALA A 79 15.89 -15.76 -29.05
CA ALA A 79 16.83 -16.35 -28.10
C ALA A 79 16.49 -15.95 -26.66
N ALA A 80 16.18 -14.67 -26.42
CA ALA A 80 15.73 -14.17 -25.11
C ALA A 80 14.45 -14.89 -24.63
N SER A 81 13.48 -15.07 -25.53
CA SER A 81 12.22 -15.76 -25.20
C SER A 81 12.44 -17.22 -24.82
N ALA A 82 13.33 -17.92 -25.53
CA ALA A 82 13.69 -19.31 -25.22
C ALA A 82 14.45 -19.43 -23.89
N LEU A 83 15.41 -18.56 -23.64
CA LEU A 83 16.17 -18.48 -22.39
C LEU A 83 15.27 -18.16 -21.18
N ALA A 84 14.33 -17.23 -21.34
CA ALA A 84 13.37 -16.91 -20.28
C ALA A 84 12.50 -18.10 -19.90
N ARG A 85 12.10 -18.92 -20.88
CA ARG A 85 11.36 -20.18 -20.63
C ARG A 85 12.18 -21.23 -19.91
N GLN A 86 13.49 -21.23 -20.11
CA GLN A 86 14.41 -22.08 -19.34
C GLN A 86 14.63 -21.56 -17.91
N GLY A 87 14.12 -20.38 -17.56
CA GLY A 87 14.41 -19.71 -16.29
C GLY A 87 15.78 -18.99 -16.27
N ASN A 88 16.47 -18.93 -17.40
CA ASN A 88 17.76 -18.22 -17.51
C ASN A 88 17.54 -16.73 -17.79
N HIS A 89 17.00 -16.04 -16.77
CA HIS A 89 16.54 -14.67 -16.91
C HIS A 89 17.67 -13.67 -17.22
N ILE A 90 18.87 -13.88 -16.66
CA ILE A 90 20.01 -12.99 -16.89
C ILE A 90 20.44 -13.08 -18.37
N ALA A 91 20.67 -14.28 -18.88
CA ALA A 91 21.03 -14.44 -20.28
C ALA A 91 19.93 -13.96 -21.24
N ALA A 92 18.66 -14.11 -20.88
CA ALA A 92 17.55 -13.58 -21.64
C ALA A 92 17.57 -12.04 -21.70
N ALA A 93 17.89 -11.40 -20.57
CA ALA A 93 18.07 -9.94 -20.52
C ALA A 93 19.24 -9.46 -21.40
N ASP A 94 20.36 -10.18 -21.39
CA ASP A 94 21.53 -9.86 -22.22
C ASP A 94 21.21 -9.95 -23.72
N GLU A 95 20.39 -10.91 -24.12
CA GLU A 95 19.90 -10.99 -25.50
C GLU A 95 19.03 -9.80 -25.88
N LEU A 96 18.11 -9.37 -24.99
CA LEU A 96 17.29 -8.16 -25.25
C LEU A 96 18.12 -6.87 -25.28
N ALA A 97 19.14 -6.76 -24.41
CA ALA A 97 20.09 -5.66 -24.45
C ALA A 97 20.81 -5.60 -25.80
N SER A 98 21.26 -6.75 -26.30
CA SER A 98 21.90 -6.89 -27.62
C SER A 98 20.94 -6.52 -28.75
N ALA A 99 19.67 -6.94 -28.66
CA ALA A 99 18.62 -6.57 -29.62
C ALA A 99 18.41 -5.05 -29.70
N ARG A 100 18.31 -4.37 -28.53
CA ARG A 100 18.05 -2.92 -28.47
C ARG A 100 19.22 -2.07 -29.02
N GLN A 101 20.41 -2.59 -28.99
CA GLN A 101 21.61 -1.89 -29.49
C GLN A 101 21.75 -1.90 -31.00
N ARG A 102 20.91 -2.66 -31.73
CA ARG A 102 20.95 -2.68 -33.18
C ARG A 102 20.42 -1.36 -33.78
N PRO A 103 21.18 -0.70 -34.70
CA PRO A 103 20.84 0.65 -35.19
C PRO A 103 19.51 0.77 -35.90
N SER A 104 18.98 -0.35 -36.42
CA SER A 104 17.78 -0.37 -37.26
C SER A 104 16.50 -0.71 -36.51
N VAL A 105 16.56 -0.81 -35.18
CA VAL A 105 15.37 -1.16 -34.36
C VAL A 105 14.46 0.05 -34.23
N PRO A 106 13.15 -0.08 -34.51
CA PRO A 106 12.18 0.98 -34.28
C PRO A 106 12.11 1.42 -32.82
N SER A 107 11.97 2.72 -32.55
CA SER A 107 11.92 3.27 -31.18
C SER A 107 10.82 2.64 -30.32
N SER A 108 9.66 2.33 -30.90
CA SER A 108 8.57 1.65 -30.20
C SER A 108 8.96 0.24 -29.73
N GLN A 109 9.79 -0.45 -30.51
CA GLN A 109 10.29 -1.78 -30.18
C GLN A 109 11.40 -1.71 -29.14
N ILE A 110 12.29 -0.70 -29.23
CA ILE A 110 13.31 -0.42 -28.21
C ILE A 110 12.63 -0.24 -26.83
N LEU A 111 11.58 0.58 -26.75
CA LEU A 111 10.85 0.80 -25.50
C LEU A 111 10.19 -0.49 -24.97
N ARG A 112 9.62 -1.31 -25.84
CA ARG A 112 9.06 -2.60 -25.44
C ARG A 112 10.13 -3.51 -24.83
N TRP A 113 11.25 -3.69 -25.54
CA TRP A 113 12.34 -4.54 -25.07
C TRP A 113 13.04 -3.98 -23.84
N LEU A 114 13.10 -2.67 -23.68
CA LEU A 114 13.61 -2.03 -22.46
C LEU A 114 12.81 -2.43 -21.22
N HIS A 115 11.49 -2.42 -21.33
CA HIS A 115 10.61 -2.88 -20.24
C HIS A 115 10.74 -4.39 -19.98
N ASP A 116 10.82 -5.19 -21.04
CA ASP A 116 10.94 -6.63 -20.92
C ASP A 116 12.32 -7.02 -20.33
N GLU A 117 13.39 -6.33 -20.74
CA GLU A 117 14.72 -6.49 -20.14
C GLU A 117 14.71 -6.12 -18.65
N ALA A 118 14.12 -4.99 -18.26
CA ALA A 118 13.98 -4.62 -16.85
C ALA A 118 13.28 -5.73 -16.02
N SER A 119 12.22 -6.31 -16.59
CA SER A 119 11.48 -7.40 -15.98
C SER A 119 12.32 -8.67 -15.81
N LEU A 120 13.14 -9.00 -16.82
CA LEU A 120 14.06 -10.15 -16.78
C LEU A 120 15.22 -9.94 -15.80
N ARG A 121 15.83 -8.73 -15.77
CA ARG A 121 16.85 -8.38 -14.77
C ARG A 121 16.31 -8.55 -13.36
N ARG A 122 15.10 -8.06 -13.10
CA ARG A 122 14.42 -8.25 -11.81
C ARG A 122 14.22 -9.74 -11.48
N ALA A 123 13.74 -10.54 -12.44
CA ALA A 123 13.55 -11.97 -12.25
C ALA A 123 14.87 -12.71 -12.02
N GLY A 124 15.98 -12.23 -12.60
CA GLY A 124 17.33 -12.71 -12.41
C GLY A 124 18.03 -12.15 -11.17
N ASN A 125 17.32 -11.42 -10.31
CA ASN A 125 17.84 -10.76 -9.09
C ASN A 125 18.94 -9.71 -9.36
N GLN A 126 19.00 -9.16 -10.56
CA GLN A 126 19.85 -8.02 -10.93
C GLN A 126 19.06 -6.72 -10.68
N ARG A 127 18.87 -6.38 -9.38
CA ARG A 127 17.98 -5.31 -8.96
C ARG A 127 18.46 -3.93 -9.39
N THR A 128 19.73 -3.65 -9.27
CA THR A 128 20.32 -2.34 -9.64
C THR A 128 20.12 -2.04 -11.12
N GLU A 129 20.38 -3.02 -11.99
CA GLU A 129 20.17 -2.91 -13.43
C GLU A 129 18.70 -2.79 -13.77
N ALA A 130 17.84 -3.56 -13.09
CA ALA A 130 16.40 -3.48 -13.28
C ALA A 130 15.85 -2.09 -12.91
N ILE A 131 16.31 -1.49 -11.82
CA ILE A 131 15.95 -0.13 -11.39
C ILE A 131 16.31 0.86 -12.51
N ALA A 132 17.55 0.86 -12.98
CA ALA A 132 18.00 1.80 -14.00
C ALA A 132 17.17 1.68 -15.29
N LEU A 133 16.84 0.46 -15.72
CA LEU A 133 16.03 0.21 -16.91
C LEU A 133 14.57 0.63 -16.74
N TYR A 134 13.96 0.39 -15.56
CA TYR A 134 12.61 0.89 -15.26
C TYR A 134 12.58 2.41 -15.21
N GLU A 135 13.54 3.08 -14.57
CA GLU A 135 13.64 4.54 -14.54
C GLU A 135 13.73 5.09 -15.99
N GLN A 136 14.60 4.51 -16.83
CA GLN A 136 14.72 4.89 -18.22
C GLN A 136 13.42 4.69 -19.00
N TRP A 137 12.74 3.57 -18.80
CA TRP A 137 11.48 3.28 -19.50
C TRP A 137 10.36 4.23 -19.06
N LEU A 138 10.21 4.50 -17.78
CA LEU A 138 9.17 5.35 -17.23
C LEU A 138 9.29 6.80 -17.69
N THR A 139 10.51 7.33 -17.85
CA THR A 139 10.71 8.69 -18.40
C THR A 139 10.22 8.85 -19.84
N GLN A 140 10.13 7.76 -20.61
CA GLN A 140 9.77 7.75 -22.04
C GLN A 140 8.38 7.18 -22.32
N SER A 141 7.68 6.66 -21.30
CA SER A 141 6.46 5.87 -21.50
C SER A 141 5.23 6.44 -20.79
N GLN A 142 5.19 7.75 -20.55
CA GLN A 142 4.03 8.40 -19.96
C GLN A 142 2.78 8.12 -20.80
N GLY A 143 1.66 7.73 -20.17
CA GLY A 143 0.44 7.34 -20.86
C GLY A 143 0.37 5.88 -21.33
N ASN A 144 1.42 5.09 -21.17
CA ASN A 144 1.38 3.66 -21.45
C ASN A 144 0.48 2.94 -20.42
N PRO A 145 -0.38 1.99 -20.83
CA PRO A 145 -1.23 1.23 -19.89
C PRO A 145 -0.47 0.50 -18.79
N ARG A 146 0.80 0.13 -19.01
CA ARG A 146 1.66 -0.53 -18.01
C ARG A 146 2.41 0.45 -17.11
N TYR A 147 2.24 1.77 -17.31
CA TYR A 147 3.03 2.79 -16.61
C TYR A 147 2.90 2.65 -15.10
N GLU A 148 1.68 2.70 -14.57
CA GLU A 148 1.42 2.68 -13.13
C GLU A 148 1.89 1.37 -12.48
N GLU A 149 1.62 0.23 -13.10
CA GLU A 149 2.13 -1.07 -12.63
C GLU A 149 3.67 -1.09 -12.55
N SER A 150 4.34 -0.50 -13.54
CA SER A 150 5.80 -0.44 -13.60
C SER A 150 6.36 0.52 -12.54
N VAL A 151 5.67 1.63 -12.24
CA VAL A 151 6.04 2.50 -11.11
C VAL A 151 6.00 1.73 -9.79
N TRP A 152 4.93 0.95 -9.52
CA TRP A 152 4.84 0.13 -8.32
C TRP A 152 5.92 -0.95 -8.24
N ARG A 153 6.32 -1.52 -9.38
CA ARG A 153 7.45 -2.45 -9.44
C ARG A 153 8.77 -1.77 -9.11
N LEU A 154 8.99 -0.57 -9.63
CA LEU A 154 10.18 0.24 -9.34
C LEU A 154 10.23 0.63 -7.85
N ILE A 155 9.14 1.12 -7.28
CA ILE A 155 9.06 1.46 -5.85
C ILE A 155 9.43 0.26 -4.98
N ARG A 156 8.93 -0.93 -5.32
CA ARG A 156 9.28 -2.15 -4.58
C ARG A 156 10.77 -2.48 -4.67
N LEU A 157 11.37 -2.40 -5.86
CA LEU A 157 12.80 -2.63 -6.05
C LEU A 157 13.65 -1.61 -5.28
N LEU A 158 13.25 -0.33 -5.31
CA LEU A 158 13.92 0.72 -4.56
C LEU A 158 13.83 0.48 -3.05
N ALA A 159 12.69 0.01 -2.55
CA ALA A 159 12.51 -0.36 -1.15
C ALA A 159 13.35 -1.60 -0.75
N GLU A 160 13.44 -2.61 -1.63
CA GLU A 160 14.29 -3.80 -1.42
C GLU A 160 15.80 -3.46 -1.40
N GLU A 161 16.20 -2.37 -2.07
CA GLU A 161 17.59 -1.83 -2.08
C GLU A 161 17.75 -0.67 -1.08
N GLU A 162 16.80 -0.46 -0.17
CA GLU A 162 16.80 0.58 0.87
C GLU A 162 16.99 2.02 0.34
N ARG A 163 16.64 2.25 -0.93
CA ARG A 163 16.73 3.56 -1.59
C ARG A 163 15.44 4.37 -1.35
N TRP A 164 15.16 4.66 -0.10
CA TRP A 164 13.89 5.19 0.40
C TRP A 164 13.49 6.53 -0.23
N ASP A 165 14.42 7.48 -0.32
CA ASP A 165 14.13 8.81 -0.86
C ASP A 165 13.71 8.75 -2.33
N LYS A 166 14.39 7.91 -3.13
CA LYS A 166 13.99 7.67 -4.52
C LYS A 166 12.64 6.97 -4.63
N ALA A 167 12.37 6.04 -3.72
CA ALA A 167 11.07 5.38 -3.66
C ALA A 167 9.95 6.38 -3.37
N VAL A 168 10.17 7.37 -2.49
CA VAL A 168 9.23 8.47 -2.19
C VAL A 168 9.00 9.36 -3.41
N GLU A 169 10.04 9.70 -4.18
CA GLU A 169 9.89 10.51 -5.40
C GLU A 169 8.88 9.88 -6.39
N TRP A 170 8.97 8.57 -6.60
CA TRP A 170 8.05 7.83 -7.47
C TRP A 170 6.69 7.58 -6.83
N LEU A 171 6.62 7.48 -5.52
CA LEU A 171 5.39 7.24 -4.77
C LEU A 171 4.48 8.47 -4.70
N SER A 172 5.07 9.67 -4.51
CA SER A 172 4.34 10.91 -4.25
C SER A 172 3.22 11.25 -5.26
N PRO A 173 3.41 11.09 -6.59
CA PRO A 173 2.34 11.33 -7.55
C PRO A 173 1.17 10.33 -7.43
N LEU A 174 1.45 9.09 -7.01
CA LEU A 174 0.44 8.03 -6.85
C LEU A 174 -0.43 8.27 -5.62
N LEU A 175 0.15 8.80 -4.53
CA LEU A 175 -0.60 9.15 -3.32
C LEU A 175 -1.68 10.20 -3.58
N LYS A 176 -1.40 11.18 -4.45
CA LYS A 176 -2.36 12.21 -4.84
C LYS A 176 -3.56 11.66 -5.62
N LYS A 177 -3.38 10.55 -6.31
CA LYS A 177 -4.42 9.92 -7.12
C LYS A 177 -5.40 9.10 -6.27
N GLY A 178 -4.97 8.56 -5.14
CA GLY A 178 -5.76 7.66 -4.30
C GLY A 178 -6.01 6.28 -4.92
N GLY A 179 -6.91 5.50 -4.32
CA GLY A 179 -7.31 4.20 -4.88
C GLY A 179 -6.29 3.07 -4.72
N LEU A 180 -5.46 3.12 -3.67
CA LEU A 180 -4.42 2.12 -3.43
C LEU A 180 -5.00 0.78 -2.96
N THR A 181 -4.50 -0.32 -3.50
CA THR A 181 -4.76 -1.67 -2.98
C THR A 181 -4.07 -1.89 -1.62
N ASP A 182 -4.49 -2.89 -0.86
CA ASP A 182 -3.87 -3.22 0.45
C ASP A 182 -2.36 -3.47 0.35
N ALA A 183 -1.92 -4.16 -0.70
CA ALA A 183 -0.50 -4.41 -0.94
C ALA A 183 0.28 -3.12 -1.25
N GLN A 184 -0.33 -2.18 -1.97
CA GLN A 184 0.24 -0.87 -2.25
C GLN A 184 0.29 0.00 -0.99
N GLN A 185 -0.75 -0.01 -0.15
CA GLN A 185 -0.77 0.68 1.13
C GLN A 185 0.31 0.15 2.08
N ALA A 186 0.47 -1.17 2.16
CA ALA A 186 1.52 -1.78 2.97
C ALA A 186 2.92 -1.34 2.51
N LEU A 187 3.20 -1.39 1.19
CA LEU A 187 4.47 -0.93 0.63
C LEU A 187 4.68 0.57 0.89
N THR A 188 3.65 1.39 0.68
CA THR A 188 3.66 2.82 1.00
C THR A 188 4.08 3.06 2.45
N THR A 189 3.43 2.35 3.38
CA THR A 189 3.75 2.48 4.82
C THR A 189 5.21 2.14 5.11
N VAL A 190 5.75 1.09 4.48
CA VAL A 190 7.17 0.71 4.66
C VAL A 190 8.09 1.81 4.13
N VAL A 191 7.83 2.31 2.92
CA VAL A 191 8.63 3.39 2.31
C VAL A 191 8.61 4.64 3.18
N LEU A 192 7.42 5.09 3.60
CA LEU A 192 7.27 6.32 4.39
C LEU A 192 7.90 6.21 5.79
N ARG A 193 7.89 5.03 6.40
CA ARG A 193 8.53 4.83 7.72
C ARG A 193 10.05 4.90 7.67
N ASN A 194 10.65 4.52 6.56
CA ASN A 194 12.10 4.41 6.44
C ASN A 194 12.74 5.63 5.75
N THR A 195 11.94 6.58 5.27
CA THR A 195 12.48 7.85 4.77
C THR A 195 12.72 8.84 5.92
N GLU A 196 13.77 9.64 5.81
CA GLU A 196 14.06 10.71 6.78
C GLU A 196 13.00 11.83 6.77
N GLN A 197 12.22 11.92 5.70
CA GLN A 197 11.17 12.94 5.49
C GLN A 197 9.76 12.43 5.80
N ASN A 198 9.61 11.48 6.72
CA ASN A 198 8.34 10.81 6.98
C ASN A 198 7.19 11.79 7.35
N GLU A 199 7.46 12.84 8.12
CA GLU A 199 6.45 13.85 8.49
C GLU A 199 6.03 14.70 7.29
N GLN A 200 6.98 15.13 6.45
CA GLN A 200 6.67 15.87 5.22
C GLN A 200 5.83 15.04 4.24
N THR A 201 6.15 13.76 4.13
CA THR A 201 5.45 12.88 3.19
C THR A 201 4.03 12.56 3.65
N LEU A 202 3.82 12.46 4.95
CA LEU A 202 2.49 12.37 5.53
C LEU A 202 1.70 13.68 5.30
N GLY A 203 2.36 14.83 5.43
CA GLY A 203 1.82 16.13 5.07
C GLY A 203 1.31 16.16 3.62
N TRP A 204 2.07 15.69 2.66
CA TRP A 204 1.63 15.63 1.24
C TRP A 204 0.42 14.73 1.02
N LEU A 205 0.31 13.62 1.77
CA LEU A 205 -0.87 12.75 1.70
C LEU A 205 -2.12 13.47 2.20
N VAL A 206 -2.00 14.20 3.29
CA VAL A 206 -3.10 14.97 3.90
C VAL A 206 -3.43 16.20 3.06
N ASP A 207 -2.44 16.95 2.57
CA ASP A 207 -2.60 18.15 1.73
C ASP A 207 -3.24 17.81 0.36
N GLY A 208 -3.11 16.58 -0.09
CA GLY A 208 -3.76 16.09 -1.31
C GLY A 208 -5.27 15.84 -1.16
N LEU A 209 -5.78 15.79 0.06
CA LEU A 209 -7.20 15.57 0.33
C LEU A 209 -7.99 16.88 0.19
N THR A 210 -9.12 16.80 -0.49
CA THR A 210 -10.05 17.90 -0.70
C THR A 210 -11.49 17.48 -0.40
N ALA A 211 -12.39 18.44 -0.27
CA ALA A 211 -13.82 18.14 -0.11
C ALA A 211 -14.39 17.29 -1.26
N GLN A 212 -13.75 17.27 -2.43
CA GLN A 212 -14.14 16.45 -3.59
C GLN A 212 -13.53 15.04 -3.56
N SER A 213 -12.55 14.78 -2.68
CA SER A 213 -11.93 13.45 -2.56
C SER A 213 -12.95 12.41 -2.14
N GLU A 214 -12.84 11.21 -2.74
CA GLU A 214 -13.70 10.08 -2.43
C GLU A 214 -13.47 9.57 -0.98
N PRO A 215 -14.48 8.98 -0.33
CA PRO A 215 -14.35 8.47 1.04
C PRO A 215 -13.17 7.52 1.24
N ASP A 216 -12.84 6.70 0.23
CA ASP A 216 -11.72 5.77 0.29
C ASP A 216 -10.36 6.46 0.37
N ALA A 217 -10.18 7.63 -0.24
CA ALA A 217 -8.94 8.40 -0.12
C ALA A 217 -8.72 8.85 1.34
N TRP A 218 -9.77 9.27 2.02
CA TRP A 218 -9.74 9.66 3.44
C TRP A 218 -9.42 8.46 4.34
N ARG A 219 -10.07 7.30 4.11
CA ARG A 219 -9.79 6.06 4.86
C ARG A 219 -8.33 5.62 4.68
N GLN A 220 -7.81 5.70 3.46
CA GLN A 220 -6.42 5.33 3.15
C GLN A 220 -5.43 6.25 3.85
N ALA A 221 -5.64 7.57 3.80
CA ALA A 221 -4.78 8.54 4.45
C ALA A 221 -4.73 8.33 5.97
N ALA A 222 -5.88 8.19 6.61
CA ALA A 222 -5.96 7.90 8.03
C ALA A 222 -5.32 6.55 8.39
N GLY A 223 -5.55 5.50 7.58
CA GLY A 223 -4.95 4.19 7.79
C GLY A 223 -3.43 4.18 7.65
N ILE A 224 -2.86 4.93 6.70
CA ILE A 224 -1.41 5.11 6.56
C ILE A 224 -0.86 5.85 7.78
N ALA A 225 -1.48 6.97 8.18
CA ALA A 225 -1.08 7.74 9.36
C ALA A 225 -1.07 6.87 10.63
N GLN A 226 -2.13 6.07 10.83
CA GLN A 226 -2.22 5.15 11.97
C GLN A 226 -1.11 4.09 11.97
N ARG A 227 -0.84 3.46 10.83
CA ARG A 227 0.25 2.48 10.68
C ARG A 227 1.64 3.08 10.89
N MET A 228 1.81 4.37 10.60
CA MET A 228 3.04 5.12 10.90
C MET A 228 3.17 5.50 12.38
N GLY A 229 2.20 5.18 13.24
CA GLY A 229 2.17 5.58 14.63
C GLY A 229 1.71 7.02 14.86
N GLN A 230 1.22 7.70 13.82
CA GLN A 230 0.74 9.08 13.84
C GLN A 230 -0.78 9.11 14.12
N ALA A 231 -1.19 8.55 15.28
CA ALA A 231 -2.60 8.39 15.61
C ALA A 231 -3.37 9.73 15.68
N GLY A 232 -2.71 10.81 16.11
CA GLY A 232 -3.31 12.14 16.14
C GLY A 232 -3.62 12.68 14.74
N VAL A 233 -2.74 12.44 13.76
CA VAL A 233 -2.99 12.80 12.36
C VAL A 233 -4.11 11.95 11.78
N ALA A 234 -4.14 10.65 12.08
CA ALA A 234 -5.23 9.77 11.66
C ALA A 234 -6.59 10.25 12.18
N ALA A 235 -6.66 10.66 13.47
CA ALA A 235 -7.86 11.22 14.06
C ALA A 235 -8.31 12.52 13.34
N GLY A 236 -7.39 13.44 13.09
CA GLY A 236 -7.69 14.70 12.39
C GLY A 236 -8.19 14.49 10.95
N VAL A 237 -7.57 13.56 10.21
CA VAL A 237 -8.01 13.19 8.85
C VAL A 237 -9.41 12.59 8.87
N TRP A 238 -9.69 11.68 9.80
CA TRP A 238 -11.00 11.04 9.92
C TRP A 238 -12.08 12.03 10.39
N GLU A 239 -11.74 12.92 11.33
CA GLU A 239 -12.62 14.00 11.81
C GLU A 239 -13.04 14.92 10.65
N MET A 240 -12.08 15.34 9.82
CA MET A 240 -12.38 16.18 8.66
C MET A 240 -13.31 15.49 7.67
N ALA A 241 -13.07 14.21 7.40
CA ALA A 241 -13.94 13.40 6.54
C ALA A 241 -15.36 13.28 7.11
N TRP A 242 -15.48 13.09 8.44
CA TRP A 242 -16.76 13.06 9.14
C TRP A 242 -17.50 14.39 9.00
N GLN A 243 -16.85 15.52 9.26
CA GLN A 243 -17.43 16.84 9.14
C GLN A 243 -17.86 17.20 7.71
N LEU A 244 -17.15 16.68 6.70
CA LEU A 244 -17.50 16.84 5.28
C LEU A 244 -18.62 15.86 4.83
N GLY A 245 -19.18 15.05 5.73
CA GLY A 245 -20.22 14.07 5.40
C GLY A 245 -19.75 12.92 4.52
N LYS A 246 -18.43 12.64 4.48
CA LYS A 246 -17.86 11.50 3.75
C LYS A 246 -18.09 10.19 4.48
N PHE A 247 -18.24 10.26 5.78
CA PHE A 247 -18.55 9.17 6.69
C PHE A 247 -19.87 9.45 7.41
N SER A 248 -20.71 8.42 7.58
CA SER A 248 -22.05 8.58 8.15
C SER A 248 -22.56 7.35 8.90
N THR A 249 -21.80 6.25 8.90
CA THR A 249 -22.21 5.01 9.57
C THR A 249 -21.79 5.00 11.04
N THR A 250 -22.50 4.23 11.85
CA THR A 250 -22.15 4.02 13.27
C THR A 250 -20.74 3.41 13.43
N GLU A 251 -20.33 2.53 12.52
CA GLU A 251 -19.00 1.93 12.54
C GLU A 251 -17.90 2.97 12.30
N GLU A 252 -18.14 3.89 11.37
CA GLU A 252 -17.22 5.00 11.08
C GLU A 252 -17.13 5.98 12.25
N LEU A 253 -18.26 6.24 12.94
CA LEU A 253 -18.29 7.05 14.16
C LEU A 253 -17.48 6.38 15.30
N LEU A 254 -17.67 5.09 15.53
CA LEU A 254 -16.89 4.36 16.52
C LEU A 254 -15.39 4.34 16.17
N THR A 255 -15.05 4.30 14.88
CA THR A 255 -13.67 4.41 14.43
C THR A 255 -13.09 5.80 14.73
N LEU A 256 -13.86 6.87 14.48
CA LEU A 256 -13.48 8.25 14.84
C LEU A 256 -13.18 8.38 16.33
N ILE A 257 -14.07 7.89 17.17
CA ILE A 257 -13.94 7.92 18.64
C ILE A 257 -12.66 7.20 19.07
N ARG A 258 -12.43 5.98 18.56
CA ARG A 258 -11.20 5.21 18.86
C ARG A 258 -9.92 5.93 18.41
N LEU A 259 -9.95 6.57 17.24
CA LEU A 259 -8.81 7.34 16.75
C LEU A 259 -8.51 8.55 17.63
N HIS A 260 -9.52 9.27 18.14
CA HIS A 260 -9.33 10.37 19.07
C HIS A 260 -8.75 9.91 20.42
N LEU A 261 -9.21 8.76 20.93
CA LEU A 261 -8.65 8.18 22.15
C LEU A 261 -7.16 7.80 21.96
N ALA A 262 -6.84 7.14 20.85
CA ALA A 262 -5.46 6.74 20.54
C ALA A 262 -4.57 7.94 20.16
N GLY A 263 -5.16 8.96 19.57
CA GLY A 263 -4.47 10.15 19.05
C GLY A 263 -4.24 11.27 20.08
N GLY A 264 -4.62 11.04 21.36
CA GLY A 264 -4.38 11.99 22.43
C GLY A 264 -5.36 13.16 22.48
N THR A 265 -6.52 13.02 21.86
CA THR A 265 -7.62 14.01 21.89
C THR A 265 -8.91 13.42 22.49
N PRO A 266 -8.84 12.87 23.72
CA PRO A 266 -9.96 12.12 24.33
C PRO A 266 -11.21 12.99 24.59
N ALA A 267 -11.06 14.32 24.75
CA ALA A 267 -12.20 15.20 24.90
C ALA A 267 -13.10 15.18 23.64
N ARG A 268 -12.49 15.16 22.43
CA ARG A 268 -13.25 15.01 21.18
C ARG A 268 -13.97 13.68 21.11
N ALA A 269 -13.34 12.61 21.57
CA ALA A 269 -13.99 11.30 21.67
C ALA A 269 -15.25 11.37 22.57
N GLY A 270 -15.13 11.99 23.75
CA GLY A 270 -16.25 12.19 24.68
C GLY A 270 -17.37 13.02 24.06
N GLU A 271 -17.06 14.11 23.37
CA GLU A 271 -18.03 14.95 22.65
C GLU A 271 -18.81 14.15 21.60
N HIS A 272 -18.12 13.32 20.80
CA HIS A 272 -18.78 12.49 19.79
C HIS A 272 -19.68 11.42 20.41
N VAL A 273 -19.26 10.81 21.52
CA VAL A 273 -20.12 9.82 22.21
C VAL A 273 -21.35 10.50 22.81
N GLU A 274 -21.20 11.66 23.48
CA GLU A 274 -22.34 12.43 24.02
C GLU A 274 -23.34 12.80 22.91
N ALA A 275 -22.86 13.37 21.80
CA ALA A 275 -23.71 13.75 20.69
C ALA A 275 -24.44 12.53 20.11
N ALA A 276 -23.76 11.41 19.92
CA ALA A 276 -24.33 10.20 19.37
C ALA A 276 -25.40 9.58 20.28
N ILE A 277 -25.25 9.67 21.60
CA ILE A 277 -26.29 9.25 22.57
C ILE A 277 -27.50 10.19 22.47
N GLN A 278 -27.28 11.51 22.42
CA GLN A 278 -28.35 12.51 22.32
C GLN A 278 -29.16 12.40 21.03
N GLU A 279 -28.48 12.08 19.92
CA GLU A 279 -29.07 11.90 18.60
C GLU A 279 -29.71 10.49 18.42
N GLY A 280 -29.52 9.58 19.37
CA GLY A 280 -30.02 8.21 19.30
C GLY A 280 -29.26 7.31 18.30
N VAL A 281 -28.07 7.73 17.85
CA VAL A 281 -27.18 6.93 16.98
C VAL A 281 -26.51 5.80 17.77
N LEU A 282 -26.12 6.08 19.01
CA LEU A 282 -25.61 5.08 19.95
C LEU A 282 -26.64 4.85 21.07
N ALA A 283 -26.85 3.58 21.42
CA ALA A 283 -27.69 3.22 22.55
C ALA A 283 -27.00 3.65 23.86
N ARG A 284 -27.78 4.02 24.87
CA ARG A 284 -27.28 4.31 26.22
C ARG A 284 -27.13 3.02 27.02
N ASP A 285 -26.31 2.11 26.55
CA ASP A 285 -25.99 0.83 27.16
C ASP A 285 -24.66 0.84 27.93
N GLU A 286 -24.31 -0.29 28.53
CA GLU A 286 -23.07 -0.43 29.29
C GLU A 286 -21.82 -0.10 28.47
N GLU A 287 -21.74 -0.57 27.21
CA GLU A 287 -20.56 -0.38 26.36
C GLU A 287 -20.36 1.11 26.02
N THR A 288 -21.43 1.77 25.64
CA THR A 288 -21.41 3.20 25.27
C THR A 288 -21.13 4.09 26.49
N LEU A 289 -21.76 3.81 27.66
CA LEU A 289 -21.51 4.56 28.90
C LEU A 289 -20.08 4.38 29.40
N ARG A 290 -19.51 3.18 29.28
CA ARG A 290 -18.11 2.91 29.63
C ARG A 290 -17.17 3.69 28.72
N LEU A 291 -17.41 3.67 27.41
CA LEU A 291 -16.63 4.44 26.44
C LEU A 291 -16.65 5.95 26.74
N LEU A 292 -17.82 6.48 27.11
CA LEU A 292 -17.98 7.88 27.51
C LEU A 292 -17.18 8.21 28.77
N ALA A 293 -17.30 7.36 29.79
CA ALA A 293 -16.63 7.56 31.07
C ALA A 293 -15.09 7.50 30.92
N GLU A 294 -14.58 6.56 30.16
CA GLU A 294 -13.16 6.43 29.85
C GLU A 294 -12.64 7.62 29.04
N ALA A 295 -13.39 8.10 28.04
CA ALA A 295 -13.03 9.25 27.23
C ALA A 295 -12.88 10.52 28.09
N TRP A 296 -13.85 10.84 28.93
CA TRP A 296 -13.79 12.00 29.80
C TRP A 296 -12.75 11.85 30.91
N GLN A 297 -12.55 10.64 31.42
CA GLN A 297 -11.48 10.35 32.39
C GLN A 297 -10.10 10.61 31.79
N GLN A 298 -9.83 10.13 30.55
CA GLN A 298 -8.58 10.39 29.85
C GLN A 298 -8.39 11.88 29.52
N ALA A 299 -9.50 12.58 29.21
CA ALA A 299 -9.52 14.02 28.99
C ALA A 299 -9.28 14.84 30.27
N ARG A 300 -9.29 14.20 31.46
CA ARG A 300 -9.22 14.83 32.78
C ARG A 300 -10.32 15.88 33.00
N HIS A 301 -11.47 15.68 32.35
CA HIS A 301 -12.62 16.55 32.57
C HIS A 301 -13.39 16.01 33.77
N VAL A 302 -13.06 16.51 34.97
CA VAL A 302 -13.51 15.96 36.26
C VAL A 302 -15.02 15.75 36.34
N GLU A 303 -15.81 16.80 36.12
CA GLU A 303 -17.29 16.75 36.22
C GLU A 303 -17.87 15.71 35.26
N LYS A 304 -17.58 15.84 33.96
CA LYS A 304 -18.14 14.92 32.95
C LYS A 304 -17.71 13.45 33.14
N ALA A 305 -16.47 13.22 33.60
CA ALA A 305 -16.00 11.88 33.87
C ALA A 305 -16.76 11.26 35.08
N LEU A 306 -16.92 12.02 36.15
CA LEU A 306 -17.64 11.53 37.32
C LEU A 306 -19.12 11.29 37.02
N ASP A 307 -19.78 12.18 36.27
CA ASP A 307 -21.15 11.99 35.83
C ASP A 307 -21.30 10.74 34.95
N ALA A 308 -20.38 10.52 34.04
CA ALA A 308 -20.41 9.35 33.15
C ALA A 308 -20.14 8.03 33.89
N TRP A 309 -19.14 8.00 34.80
CA TRP A 309 -18.89 6.84 35.67
C TRP A 309 -20.05 6.54 36.60
N ARG A 310 -20.69 7.56 37.17
CA ARG A 310 -21.90 7.41 37.99
C ARG A 310 -23.03 6.82 37.16
N ALA A 311 -23.30 7.38 35.98
CA ALA A 311 -24.35 6.87 35.07
C ALA A 311 -24.10 5.42 34.67
N LEU A 312 -22.85 5.03 34.43
CA LEU A 312 -22.48 3.63 34.18
C LEU A 312 -22.79 2.75 35.38
N ALA A 313 -22.32 3.12 36.58
CA ALA A 313 -22.53 2.36 37.79
C ALA A 313 -24.01 2.19 38.16
N GLU A 314 -24.82 3.27 37.98
CA GLU A 314 -26.26 3.24 38.13
C GLU A 314 -26.97 2.32 37.12
N SER A 315 -26.48 2.28 35.88
CA SER A 315 -27.07 1.44 34.83
C SER A 315 -26.70 -0.04 35.00
N THR A 316 -25.45 -0.35 35.34
CA THR A 316 -24.97 -1.73 35.41
C THR A 316 -25.30 -2.39 36.75
N GLN A 317 -25.39 -1.60 37.83
CA GLN A 317 -25.53 -2.07 39.21
C GLN A 317 -24.38 -3.05 39.60
N LYS A 318 -23.20 -2.88 38.97
CA LYS A 318 -22.00 -3.69 39.24
C LYS A 318 -21.17 -3.04 40.33
N PRO A 319 -20.76 -3.78 41.38
CA PRO A 319 -19.96 -3.20 42.46
C PRO A 319 -18.61 -2.65 42.01
N GLU A 320 -17.99 -3.27 41.00
CA GLU A 320 -16.74 -2.81 40.39
C GLU A 320 -16.87 -1.43 39.72
N ASP A 321 -18.00 -1.11 39.08
CA ASP A 321 -18.20 0.19 38.44
C ASP A 321 -18.40 1.28 39.52
N TRP A 322 -19.11 0.99 40.59
CA TRP A 322 -19.21 1.88 41.73
C TRP A 322 -17.86 2.12 42.43
N ARG A 323 -17.05 1.05 42.62
CA ARG A 323 -15.71 1.19 43.13
C ARG A 323 -14.82 2.06 42.25
N GLN A 324 -14.86 1.86 40.93
CA GLN A 324 -14.09 2.67 39.96
C GLN A 324 -14.50 4.14 40.08
N TYR A 325 -15.79 4.44 40.11
CA TYR A 325 -16.32 5.79 40.32
C TYR A 325 -15.79 6.37 41.64
N GLY A 326 -15.88 5.65 42.75
CA GLY A 326 -15.42 6.08 44.06
C GLY A 326 -13.91 6.40 44.10
N GLN A 327 -13.09 5.50 43.53
CA GLN A 327 -11.65 5.71 43.44
C GLN A 327 -11.28 6.93 42.62
N LEU A 328 -12.00 7.19 41.53
CA LEU A 328 -11.77 8.35 40.67
C LEU A 328 -12.18 9.64 41.39
N ALA A 329 -13.34 9.67 42.02
CA ALA A 329 -13.85 10.79 42.81
C ALA A 329 -12.89 11.15 43.96
N TYR A 330 -12.42 10.14 44.72
CA TYR A 330 -11.43 10.33 45.76
C TYR A 330 -10.13 10.93 45.25
N ARG A 331 -9.59 10.39 44.13
CA ARG A 331 -8.38 10.88 43.50
C ARG A 331 -8.47 12.36 43.09
N TRP A 332 -9.65 12.83 42.77
CA TRP A 332 -9.90 14.20 42.33
C TRP A 332 -10.46 15.10 43.46
N GLY A 333 -10.41 14.62 44.73
CA GLY A 333 -10.80 15.40 45.91
C GLY A 333 -12.31 15.63 46.04
N GLN A 334 -13.11 14.74 45.43
CA GLN A 334 -14.58 14.81 45.50
C GLN A 334 -15.05 13.80 46.62
N ASP A 335 -14.65 14.06 47.85
CA ASP A 335 -14.80 13.14 48.95
C ASP A 335 -16.23 12.67 49.18
N GLY A 336 -17.22 13.58 49.09
CA GLY A 336 -18.64 13.21 49.27
C GLY A 336 -19.15 12.25 48.19
N GLN A 337 -18.72 12.43 46.95
CA GLN A 337 -19.07 11.52 45.86
C GLN A 337 -18.34 10.18 46.00
N ALA A 338 -17.10 10.22 46.45
CA ALA A 338 -16.31 9.01 46.69
C ALA A 338 -16.91 8.13 47.81
N GLU A 339 -17.29 8.74 48.94
CA GLU A 339 -17.95 8.03 50.05
C GLU A 339 -19.26 7.39 49.60
N GLU A 340 -20.16 8.15 48.91
CA GLU A 340 -21.40 7.62 48.36
C GLU A 340 -21.16 6.42 47.44
N ALA A 341 -20.17 6.52 46.55
CA ALA A 341 -19.84 5.46 45.62
C ALA A 341 -19.34 4.19 46.30
N PHE A 342 -18.45 4.32 47.29
CA PHE A 342 -17.97 3.16 48.02
C PHE A 342 -19.07 2.50 48.90
N ILE A 343 -19.99 3.29 49.48
CA ILE A 343 -21.16 2.74 50.18
C ILE A 343 -22.01 1.90 49.21
N ASN A 344 -22.27 2.38 48.00
CA ASN A 344 -23.03 1.63 46.99
C ASN A 344 -22.28 0.34 46.59
N ALA A 345 -20.97 0.40 46.37
CA ALA A 345 -20.18 -0.78 46.07
C ALA A 345 -20.24 -1.86 47.17
N VAL A 346 -20.10 -1.45 48.44
CA VAL A 346 -20.22 -2.36 49.59
C VAL A 346 -21.60 -2.98 49.69
N ASN A 347 -22.65 -2.20 49.48
CA ASN A 347 -24.05 -2.70 49.48
C ASN A 347 -24.32 -3.73 48.39
N LEU A 348 -23.55 -3.69 47.30
CA LEU A 348 -23.56 -4.65 46.20
C LEU A 348 -22.58 -5.83 46.41
N GLY A 349 -21.90 -5.89 47.56
CA GLY A 349 -21.04 -7.02 47.92
C GLY A 349 -19.55 -6.83 47.62
N ASP A 350 -19.07 -5.61 47.42
CA ASP A 350 -17.65 -5.34 47.21
C ASP A 350 -16.91 -5.12 48.55
N ASP A 351 -16.33 -6.17 49.10
CA ASP A 351 -15.57 -6.11 50.34
C ASP A 351 -14.35 -5.15 50.27
N GLN A 352 -13.76 -4.97 49.11
CA GLN A 352 -12.59 -4.08 48.92
C GLN A 352 -12.96 -2.61 49.15
N SER A 353 -14.17 -2.20 48.83
CA SER A 353 -14.63 -0.83 49.06
C SER A 353 -14.82 -0.50 50.54
N SER A 354 -14.94 -1.50 51.44
CA SER A 354 -15.00 -1.29 52.87
C SER A 354 -13.73 -0.67 53.46
N GLU A 355 -12.57 -1.01 52.91
CA GLU A 355 -11.27 -0.42 53.32
C GLU A 355 -11.23 1.07 52.98
N TRP A 356 -11.76 1.46 51.81
CA TRP A 356 -11.80 2.86 51.40
C TRP A 356 -12.66 3.72 52.31
N LEU A 357 -13.74 3.19 52.86
CA LEU A 357 -14.63 3.93 53.77
C LEU A 357 -13.95 4.29 55.09
N THR A 358 -12.82 3.67 55.44
CA THR A 358 -12.04 4.03 56.65
C THR A 358 -11.36 5.41 56.50
N TYR A 359 -11.14 5.90 55.31
CA TYR A 359 -10.51 7.21 55.03
C TYR A 359 -11.46 8.39 55.20
N PHE A 360 -12.78 8.16 55.31
CA PHE A 360 -13.79 9.21 55.44
C PHE A 360 -14.32 9.32 56.89
N LYS A 361 -13.77 8.55 57.82
CA LYS A 361 -14.06 8.60 59.24
C LYS A 361 -13.05 9.54 59.94
#